data_26ba05bfc690400c4a8f2176f88ee793
#
_entry.id   26ba05bfc690400c4a8f2176f88ee793
#
_cell.length_a   1.000
_cell.length_b   1.000
_cell.length_c   1.000
_cell.angle_alpha   90.00
_cell.angle_beta   90.00
_cell.angle_gamma   90.00
#
_symmetry.space_group_name_H-M   'P 1'
#
loop_
_entity.id
_entity.type
_entity.pdbx_description
1 polymer ?
#
loop_
_entity_poly.entity_id
_entity_poly.type
_entity_poly.pdbx_seq_one_letter_code
_entity_poly.pdbx_strand_id
1 'polypeptide(L)'
;DNTIIGKNTYLDNQVHVAHNVKIGSNCMIAGQVGFAGSSKIGNHVSIGGQAGVSGHLKIGDNVKIGGGSGVVKDIENDQVVMGYPAVPLKEFLKKKS
;
A
#
# COMPACT_ATOMS: atom_id res chain seq x y z
N ASP A 1 -7.38 17.16 -6.44
CA ASP A 1 -8.36 16.36 -7.17
C ASP A 1 -7.75 15.37 -8.14
N ASN A 2 -6.48 15.50 -8.45
CA ASN A 2 -5.86 14.65 -9.46
C ASN A 2 -5.21 13.43 -8.83
N THR A 3 -5.48 12.28 -9.41
CA THR A 3 -4.74 11.07 -9.11
C THR A 3 -3.47 11.09 -9.94
N ILE A 4 -2.34 10.84 -9.31
CA ILE A 4 -1.04 10.84 -9.98
C ILE A 4 -0.37 9.49 -9.72
N ILE A 5 0.14 8.89 -10.80
CA ILE A 5 0.86 7.62 -10.73
C ILE A 5 2.22 7.83 -11.38
N GLY A 6 3.28 7.56 -10.65
CA GLY A 6 4.65 7.80 -11.10
C GLY A 6 5.12 6.83 -12.17
N LYS A 7 6.32 7.09 -12.68
CA LYS A 7 6.92 6.29 -13.77
C LYS A 7 7.17 4.85 -13.33
N ASN A 8 7.00 3.92 -14.27
CA ASN A 8 7.32 2.51 -14.09
C ASN A 8 6.55 1.86 -12.94
N THR A 9 5.43 2.42 -12.55
CA THR A 9 4.55 1.81 -11.58
C THR A 9 3.59 0.88 -12.31
N TYR A 10 3.52 -0.37 -11.84
CA TYR A 10 2.66 -1.38 -12.43
C TYR A 10 1.43 -1.59 -11.56
N LEU A 11 0.27 -1.46 -12.16
CA LEU A 11 -1.02 -1.75 -11.52
C LEU A 11 -1.64 -2.95 -12.21
N ASP A 12 -1.82 -4.03 -11.47
CA ASP A 12 -2.44 -5.23 -12.01
C ASP A 12 -3.96 -5.04 -12.11
N ASN A 13 -4.66 -6.12 -12.43
CA ASN A 13 -6.10 -6.04 -12.73
C ASN A 13 -6.93 -5.62 -11.54
N GLN A 14 -7.98 -4.84 -11.81
CA GLN A 14 -8.99 -4.47 -10.82
C GLN A 14 -8.44 -3.69 -9.63
N VAL A 15 -7.37 -2.95 -9.83
CA VAL A 15 -6.87 -2.02 -8.80
C VAL A 15 -7.81 -0.82 -8.76
N HIS A 16 -8.29 -0.48 -7.58
CA HIS A 16 -9.14 0.68 -7.38
C HIS A 16 -8.31 1.84 -6.83
N VAL A 17 -8.30 2.94 -7.56
CA VAL A 17 -7.57 4.14 -7.13
C VAL A 17 -8.58 5.27 -7.02
N ALA A 18 -8.89 5.67 -5.79
CA ALA A 18 -9.85 6.74 -5.56
C ALA A 18 -9.27 8.11 -5.90
N HIS A 19 -10.09 9.15 -5.74
CA HIS A 19 -9.66 10.50 -6.10
C HIS A 19 -8.48 10.97 -5.25
N ASN A 20 -7.67 11.81 -5.86
CA ASN A 20 -6.57 12.50 -5.17
C ASN A 20 -5.53 11.57 -4.54
N VAL A 21 -5.38 10.37 -5.07
CA VAL A 21 -4.35 9.42 -4.62
C VAL A 21 -3.05 9.73 -5.37
N LYS A 22 -1.93 9.71 -4.67
CA LYS A 22 -0.60 9.91 -5.26
C LYS A 22 0.21 8.63 -5.07
N ILE A 23 0.59 7.99 -6.16
CA ILE A 23 1.44 6.80 -6.12
C ILE A 23 2.77 7.15 -6.76
N GLY A 24 3.85 6.83 -6.08
CA GLY A 24 5.19 7.13 -6.56
C GLY A 24 5.62 6.26 -7.74
N SER A 25 6.91 6.26 -8.00
CA SER A 25 7.51 5.56 -9.13
C SER A 25 8.00 4.17 -8.74
N ASN A 26 8.07 3.28 -9.72
CA ASN A 26 8.65 1.94 -9.56
C ASN A 26 7.92 1.09 -8.52
N CYS A 27 6.60 1.27 -8.42
CA CYS A 27 5.78 0.48 -7.51
C CYS A 27 5.20 -0.74 -8.23
N MET A 28 4.95 -1.79 -7.47
CA MET A 28 4.31 -3.02 -7.96
C MET A 28 3.04 -3.24 -7.15
N ILE A 29 1.90 -3.03 -7.79
CA ILE A 29 0.60 -3.14 -7.12
C ILE A 29 -0.14 -4.32 -7.70
N ALA A 30 -0.34 -5.35 -6.90
CA ALA A 30 -1.01 -6.57 -7.35
C ALA A 30 -2.52 -6.36 -7.53
N GLY A 31 -3.19 -7.38 -8.04
CA GLY A 31 -4.61 -7.27 -8.38
C GLY A 31 -5.52 -7.02 -7.19
N GLN A 32 -6.60 -6.31 -7.43
CA GLN A 32 -7.66 -6.03 -6.46
C GLN A 32 -7.21 -5.24 -5.23
N VAL A 33 -6.10 -4.53 -5.32
CA VAL A 33 -5.68 -3.59 -4.27
C VAL A 33 -6.53 -2.33 -4.38
N GLY A 34 -6.91 -1.77 -3.24
CA GLY A 34 -7.70 -0.53 -3.20
C GLY A 34 -6.98 0.57 -2.43
N PHE A 35 -7.01 1.77 -2.99
CA PHE A 35 -6.50 2.97 -2.32
C PHE A 35 -7.66 3.94 -2.11
N ALA A 36 -7.97 4.22 -0.86
CA ALA A 36 -9.00 5.21 -0.55
C ALA A 36 -8.47 6.63 -0.79
N GLY A 37 -9.37 7.58 -0.89
CA GLY A 37 -9.06 8.94 -1.32
C GLY A 37 -7.96 9.62 -0.53
N SER A 38 -7.16 10.41 -1.23
CA SER A 38 -6.09 11.24 -0.67
C SER A 38 -4.96 10.48 0.02
N SER A 39 -4.83 9.18 -0.21
CA SER A 39 -3.67 8.44 0.28
C SER A 39 -2.45 8.75 -0.58
N LYS A 40 -1.28 8.71 0.03
CA LYS A 40 -0.01 9.00 -0.64
C LYS A 40 0.94 7.82 -0.46
N ILE A 41 1.40 7.30 -1.57
CA ILE A 41 2.25 6.12 -1.62
C ILE A 41 3.61 6.53 -2.17
N GLY A 42 4.67 6.16 -1.47
CA GLY A 42 6.04 6.51 -1.88
C GLY A 42 6.52 5.74 -3.09
N ASN A 43 7.84 5.76 -3.30
CA ASN A 43 8.48 5.07 -4.40
C ASN A 43 8.89 3.65 -4.00
N HIS A 44 8.99 2.77 -4.98
CA HIS A 44 9.44 1.38 -4.76
C HIS A 44 8.59 0.63 -3.72
N VAL A 45 7.29 0.87 -3.72
CA VAL A 45 6.36 0.18 -2.83
C VAL A 45 5.80 -1.05 -3.53
N SER A 46 5.76 -2.17 -2.83
CA SER A 46 5.15 -3.41 -3.33
C SER A 46 3.95 -3.76 -2.47
N ILE A 47 2.81 -4.00 -3.12
CA ILE A 47 1.57 -4.32 -2.39
C ILE A 47 1.00 -5.61 -2.94
N GLY A 48 0.80 -6.59 -2.07
CA GLY A 48 0.22 -7.88 -2.42
C GLY A 48 -1.26 -7.78 -2.74
N GLY A 49 -1.79 -8.78 -3.44
CA GLY A 49 -3.16 -8.76 -3.92
C GLY A 49 -4.20 -8.60 -2.82
N GLN A 50 -5.29 -7.93 -3.14
CA GLN A 50 -6.44 -7.73 -2.27
C GLN A 50 -6.16 -6.92 -0.99
N ALA A 51 -5.02 -6.24 -0.91
CA ALA A 51 -4.75 -5.34 0.20
C ALA A 51 -5.53 -4.03 0.04
N GLY A 52 -5.77 -3.35 1.14
CA GLY A 52 -6.46 -2.06 1.13
C GLY A 52 -5.70 -1.02 1.92
N VAL A 53 -5.71 0.22 1.44
CA VAL A 53 -5.09 1.35 2.11
C VAL A 53 -6.15 2.39 2.41
N SER A 54 -6.33 2.71 3.68
CA SER A 54 -7.33 3.71 4.10
C SER A 54 -6.99 5.11 3.61
N GLY A 55 -7.97 5.98 3.62
CA GLY A 55 -7.80 7.35 3.12
C GLY A 55 -6.89 8.20 3.99
N HIS A 56 -6.29 9.20 3.35
CA HIS A 56 -5.43 10.21 4.00
C HIS A 56 -4.19 9.65 4.68
N LEU A 57 -3.76 8.45 4.32
CA LEU A 57 -2.56 7.86 4.87
C LEU A 57 -1.35 8.20 4.04
N LYS A 58 -0.19 8.14 4.67
CA LYS A 58 1.09 8.30 4.01
C LYS A 58 1.90 7.01 4.16
N ILE A 59 2.23 6.40 3.03
CA ILE A 59 3.05 5.19 2.97
C ILE A 59 4.43 5.60 2.45
N GLY A 60 5.47 5.27 3.20
CA GLY A 60 6.83 5.66 2.85
C GLY A 60 7.40 4.93 1.65
N ASP A 61 8.68 5.16 1.39
CA ASP A 61 9.40 4.51 0.29
C ASP A 61 9.86 3.11 0.69
N ASN A 62 10.00 2.25 -0.30
CA ASN A 62 10.52 0.89 -0.10
C ASN A 62 9.69 0.06 0.88
N VAL A 63 8.40 0.33 0.97
CA VAL A 63 7.49 -0.39 1.85
C VAL A 63 6.95 -1.62 1.13
N LYS A 64 6.82 -2.72 1.85
CA LYS A 64 6.19 -3.94 1.34
C LYS A 64 4.96 -4.26 2.19
N ILE A 65 3.83 -4.41 1.52
CA ILE A 65 2.55 -4.69 2.16
C ILE A 65 2.08 -6.06 1.69
N GLY A 66 1.88 -6.98 2.62
CA GLY A 66 1.46 -8.34 2.29
C GLY A 66 0.05 -8.39 1.72
N GLY A 67 -0.24 -9.46 0.96
CA GLY A 67 -1.56 -9.65 0.37
C GLY A 67 -2.65 -9.74 1.43
N GLY A 68 -3.83 -9.22 1.13
CA GLY A 68 -4.96 -9.22 2.04
C GLY A 68 -4.83 -8.29 3.24
N SER A 69 -3.76 -7.48 3.31
CA SER A 69 -3.54 -6.60 4.45
C SER A 69 -4.48 -5.38 4.41
N GLY A 70 -4.84 -4.89 5.59
CA GLY A 70 -5.60 -3.66 5.72
C GLY A 70 -4.78 -2.59 6.42
N VAL A 71 -4.34 -1.59 5.67
CA VAL A 71 -3.50 -0.52 6.21
C VAL A 71 -4.38 0.60 6.72
N VAL A 72 -4.31 0.88 8.02
CA VAL A 72 -5.18 1.86 8.68
C VAL A 72 -4.39 2.99 9.35
N LYS A 73 -3.08 2.99 9.22
CA LYS A 73 -2.23 4.08 9.71
C LYS A 73 -0.99 4.24 8.84
N ASP A 74 -0.32 5.37 8.97
CA ASP A 74 0.87 5.66 8.19
C ASP A 74 1.94 4.58 8.37
N ILE A 75 2.73 4.38 7.32
CA ILE A 75 3.84 3.42 7.35
C ILE A 75 5.12 4.16 6.98
N GLU A 76 6.14 4.03 7.82
CA GLU A 76 7.43 4.65 7.56
C GLU A 76 8.21 3.91 6.48
N ASN A 77 9.28 4.54 5.97
CA ASN A 77 10.12 3.95 4.94
C ASN A 77 10.67 2.58 5.37
N ASP A 78 10.86 1.72 4.39
CA ASP A 78 11.56 0.45 4.55
C ASP A 78 10.86 -0.57 5.44
N GLN A 79 9.60 -0.36 5.75
CA GLN A 79 8.82 -1.31 6.56
C GLN A 79 8.23 -2.43 5.72
N VAL A 80 8.13 -3.61 6.33
CA VAL A 80 7.37 -4.73 5.79
C VAL A 80 6.21 -4.98 6.74
N VAL A 81 4.99 -4.89 6.24
CA VAL A 81 3.78 -5.01 7.08
C VAL A 81 2.85 -6.09 6.57
N MET A 82 2.02 -6.62 7.45
CA MET A 82 1.10 -7.70 7.15
C MET A 82 -0.09 -7.66 8.09
N GLY A 83 -1.23 -8.14 7.62
CA GLY A 83 -2.41 -8.34 8.46
C GLY A 83 -3.43 -7.22 8.40
N TYR A 84 -4.48 -7.36 9.18
CA TYR A 84 -5.52 -6.36 9.32
C TYR A 84 -5.85 -6.20 10.82
N PRO A 85 -5.53 -5.05 11.44
CA PRO A 85 -4.75 -3.94 10.88
C PRO A 85 -3.32 -4.37 10.54
N ALA A 86 -2.76 -3.78 9.49
CA ALA A 86 -1.41 -4.11 9.08
C ALA A 86 -0.40 -3.66 10.14
N VAL A 87 0.47 -4.57 10.51
CA VAL A 87 1.52 -4.33 11.52
C VAL A 87 2.86 -4.83 10.95
N PRO A 88 3.99 -4.40 11.52
CA PRO A 88 5.29 -4.92 11.06
C PRO A 88 5.30 -6.45 11.08
N LEU A 89 5.96 -7.03 10.08
CA LEU A 89 5.95 -8.48 9.90
C LEU A 89 6.37 -9.25 11.15
N LYS A 90 7.38 -8.78 11.86
CA LYS A 90 7.81 -9.42 13.09
C LYS A 90 6.67 -9.51 14.12
N GLU A 91 5.93 -8.41 14.25
CA GLU A 91 4.82 -8.35 15.19
C GLU A 91 3.68 -9.28 14.77
N PHE A 92 3.40 -9.30 13.47
CA PHE A 92 2.38 -10.19 12.91
C PHE A 92 2.70 -11.66 13.20
N LEU A 93 3.95 -12.05 12.98
CA LEU A 93 4.38 -13.44 13.21
C LEU A 93 4.33 -13.81 14.68
N LYS A 94 4.62 -12.90 15.59
CA LYS A 94 4.49 -13.15 17.03
C LYS A 94 3.05 -13.46 17.43
N LYS A 95 2.10 -12.75 16.85
CA LYS A 95 0.68 -12.96 17.18
C LYS A 95 0.18 -14.32 16.74
N LYS A 96 0.84 -14.94 15.78
CA LYS A 96 0.44 -16.24 15.24
C LYS A 96 1.01 -17.43 16.00
N SER A 97 1.99 -17.23 16.82
CA SER A 97 2.65 -18.33 17.55
C SER A 97 2.08 -18.54 18.96
#